data_8fdc0f942bd63670f8393e6dc8d15c51
#
_entry.id   8fdc0f942bd63670f8393e6dc8d15c51
#
_cell.length_a   1.000
_cell.length_b   1.000
_cell.length_c   1.000
_cell.angle_alpha   90.00
_cell.angle_beta   90.00
_cell.angle_gamma   90.00
#
_symmetry.space_group_name_H-M   'P 1'
#
loop_
_entity.id
_entity.type
_entity.pdbx_description
1 polymer ?
#
loop_
_entity_poly.entity_id
_entity_poly.type
_entity_poly.pdbx_seq_one_letter_code
_entity_poly.pdbx_strand_id
1 'polypeptide(L)'
;MISGGGPGAMEATHVGAWMAGRSDEETSDALTMLQEAPSFKDKLWLETAFQVMKKYPNPTYISLGIPTWLYGHEPATPFATHIAKYFDNSIREDSILTIAKGGIIYAPGSAGTMQEIFQEAVQNHYLSFGYASPMIFMGKDYWTEEMPVYRLMEHLVAKGKYKNLLMSITDSTEDIVETILEFRSKKTE
;
A
#
# COMPACT_ATOMS: atom_id res chain seq x y z
N MET A 1 -8.37 3.67 -1.26
CA MET A 1 -7.06 3.00 -1.16
C MET A 1 -6.32 3.14 -2.48
N ILE A 2 -4.97 3.16 -2.46
CA ILE A 2 -4.14 3.30 -3.66
C ILE A 2 -2.97 2.34 -3.55
N SER A 3 -2.57 1.71 -4.65
CA SER A 3 -1.35 0.90 -4.72
C SER A 3 -0.71 0.95 -6.11
N GLY A 4 0.51 0.44 -6.24
CA GLY A 4 1.19 0.29 -7.52
C GLY A 4 0.54 -0.70 -8.49
N GLY A 5 -0.55 -1.38 -8.09
CA GLY A 5 -1.34 -2.24 -8.97
C GLY A 5 -0.71 -3.58 -9.34
N GLY A 6 0.29 -4.03 -8.59
CA GLY A 6 0.90 -5.35 -8.76
C GLY A 6 0.28 -6.41 -7.84
N PRO A 7 0.81 -7.64 -7.86
CA PRO A 7 0.36 -8.74 -6.99
C PRO A 7 0.84 -8.57 -5.54
N GLY A 8 0.40 -9.45 -4.66
CA GLY A 8 0.78 -9.50 -3.25
C GLY A 8 0.12 -8.42 -2.41
N ALA A 9 0.87 -7.64 -1.64
CA ALA A 9 0.34 -6.59 -0.77
C ALA A 9 -0.47 -5.53 -1.55
N MET A 10 -0.08 -5.22 -2.78
CA MET A 10 -0.81 -4.31 -3.66
C MET A 10 -2.17 -4.87 -4.06
N GLU A 11 -2.26 -6.16 -4.41
CA GLU A 11 -3.52 -6.84 -4.67
C GLU A 11 -4.39 -6.90 -3.42
N ALA A 12 -3.81 -7.27 -2.27
CA ALA A 12 -4.52 -7.31 -0.99
C ALA A 12 -5.16 -5.95 -0.64
N THR A 13 -4.51 -4.84 -0.97
CA THR A 13 -5.06 -3.48 -0.83
C THR A 13 -6.38 -3.33 -1.59
N HIS A 14 -6.44 -3.86 -2.82
CA HIS A 14 -7.65 -3.76 -3.66
C HIS A 14 -8.74 -4.74 -3.22
N VAL A 15 -8.35 -5.96 -2.82
CA VAL A 15 -9.29 -6.93 -2.22
C VAL A 15 -9.94 -6.36 -0.97
N GLY A 16 -9.13 -5.76 -0.06
CA GLY A 16 -9.64 -5.12 1.14
C GLY A 16 -10.61 -3.97 0.83
N ALA A 17 -10.31 -3.13 -0.15
CA ALA A 17 -11.21 -2.06 -0.58
C ALA A 17 -12.49 -2.60 -1.22
N TRP A 18 -12.40 -3.68 -2.00
CA TRP A 18 -13.53 -4.34 -2.65
C TRP A 18 -14.50 -4.98 -1.64
N MET A 19 -13.94 -5.64 -0.62
CA MET A 19 -14.71 -6.33 0.42
C MET A 19 -15.14 -5.43 1.58
N ALA A 20 -14.62 -4.20 1.69
CA ALA A 20 -14.92 -3.29 2.79
C ALA A 20 -16.43 -3.01 2.90
N GLY A 21 -16.94 -3.09 4.15
CA GLY A 21 -18.36 -2.95 4.46
C GLY A 21 -19.19 -4.24 4.31
N ARG A 22 -18.57 -5.36 3.93
CA ARG A 22 -19.18 -6.69 3.97
C ARG A 22 -18.94 -7.35 5.31
N SER A 23 -19.63 -8.46 5.58
CA SER A 23 -19.43 -9.22 6.81
C SER A 23 -18.07 -9.94 6.83
N ASP A 24 -17.63 -10.33 8.02
CA ASP A 24 -16.40 -11.11 8.19
C ASP A 24 -16.50 -12.48 7.52
N GLU A 25 -17.69 -13.09 7.51
CA GLU A 25 -17.95 -14.35 6.82
C GLU A 25 -17.80 -14.21 5.30
N GLU A 26 -18.36 -13.16 4.69
CA GLU A 26 -18.23 -12.89 3.27
C GLU A 26 -16.76 -12.62 2.90
N THR A 27 -16.05 -11.88 3.73
CA THR A 27 -14.63 -11.59 3.52
C THR A 27 -13.78 -12.85 3.65
N SER A 28 -14.03 -13.68 4.67
CA SER A 28 -13.34 -14.97 4.86
C SER A 28 -13.61 -15.93 3.69
N ASP A 29 -14.83 -16.00 3.20
CA ASP A 29 -15.18 -16.81 2.05
C ASP A 29 -14.45 -16.33 0.77
N ALA A 30 -14.42 -15.02 0.53
CA ALA A 30 -13.68 -14.46 -0.60
C ALA A 30 -12.17 -14.80 -0.53
N LEU A 31 -11.56 -14.69 0.65
CA LEU A 31 -10.16 -15.05 0.86
C LEU A 31 -9.93 -16.55 0.66
N THR A 32 -10.86 -17.41 1.10
CA THR A 32 -10.80 -18.86 0.89
C THR A 32 -10.82 -19.20 -0.59
N MET A 33 -11.67 -18.54 -1.37
CA MET A 33 -11.70 -18.71 -2.83
C MET A 33 -10.36 -18.29 -3.46
N LEU A 34 -9.79 -17.16 -3.06
CA LEU A 34 -8.51 -16.69 -3.60
C LEU A 34 -7.34 -17.60 -3.25
N GLN A 35 -7.41 -18.34 -2.15
CA GLN A 35 -6.40 -19.33 -1.76
C GLN A 35 -6.30 -20.53 -2.71
N GLU A 36 -7.29 -20.76 -3.57
CA GLU A 36 -7.23 -21.82 -4.58
C GLU A 36 -6.17 -21.55 -5.67
N ALA A 37 -5.85 -20.27 -5.91
CA ALA A 37 -4.83 -19.84 -6.85
C ALA A 37 -4.11 -18.58 -6.30
N PRO A 38 -3.26 -18.73 -5.27
CA PRO A 38 -2.74 -17.60 -4.48
C PRO A 38 -1.66 -16.80 -5.18
N SER A 39 -1.04 -17.32 -6.24
CA SER A 39 0.04 -16.67 -6.96
C SER A 39 -0.42 -16.14 -8.32
N PHE A 40 -0.04 -14.93 -8.67
CA PHE A 40 -0.28 -14.39 -10.01
C PHE A 40 0.33 -15.25 -11.15
N LYS A 41 1.19 -16.23 -10.82
CA LYS A 41 1.75 -17.22 -11.75
C LYS A 41 0.84 -18.42 -11.94
N ASP A 42 -0.17 -18.59 -11.09
CA ASP A 42 -1.13 -19.70 -11.20
C ASP A 42 -2.06 -19.44 -12.37
N LYS A 43 -2.33 -20.48 -13.14
CA LYS A 43 -3.17 -20.38 -14.35
C LYS A 43 -4.59 -19.89 -14.05
N LEU A 44 -5.10 -20.19 -12.87
CA LEU A 44 -6.46 -19.85 -12.44
C LEU A 44 -6.53 -18.55 -11.62
N TRP A 45 -5.40 -17.89 -11.34
CA TRP A 45 -5.36 -16.70 -10.48
C TRP A 45 -6.38 -15.62 -10.89
N LEU A 46 -6.37 -15.24 -12.16
CA LEU A 46 -7.27 -14.19 -12.65
C LEU A 46 -8.72 -14.67 -12.73
N GLU A 47 -8.93 -15.95 -13.09
CA GLU A 47 -10.27 -16.55 -13.12
C GLU A 47 -10.88 -16.58 -11.72
N THR A 48 -10.12 -17.02 -10.72
CA THR A 48 -10.55 -17.04 -9.31
C THR A 48 -10.90 -15.63 -8.82
N ALA A 49 -10.07 -14.63 -9.15
CA ALA A 49 -10.38 -13.24 -8.83
C ALA A 49 -11.73 -12.79 -9.44
N PHE A 50 -11.99 -13.11 -10.71
CA PHE A 50 -13.29 -12.80 -11.35
C PHE A 50 -14.46 -13.56 -10.75
N GLN A 51 -14.25 -14.79 -10.28
CA GLN A 51 -15.30 -15.55 -9.56
C GLN A 51 -15.68 -14.84 -8.25
N VAL A 52 -14.69 -14.36 -7.47
CA VAL A 52 -14.95 -13.57 -6.27
C VAL A 52 -15.68 -12.26 -6.61
N MET A 53 -15.24 -11.52 -7.62
CA MET A 53 -15.90 -10.28 -8.04
C MET A 53 -17.34 -10.53 -8.51
N LYS A 54 -17.62 -11.66 -9.15
CA LYS A 54 -18.97 -12.06 -9.57
C LYS A 54 -19.85 -12.44 -8.39
N LYS A 55 -19.29 -13.13 -7.40
CA LYS A 55 -20.01 -13.52 -6.17
C LYS A 55 -20.31 -12.33 -5.27
N TYR A 56 -19.37 -11.38 -5.19
CA TYR A 56 -19.43 -10.18 -4.38
C TYR A 56 -19.36 -8.91 -5.26
N PRO A 57 -20.36 -8.62 -6.08
CA PRO A 57 -20.35 -7.48 -6.99
C PRO A 57 -20.54 -6.14 -6.26
N ASN A 58 -20.30 -5.04 -6.97
CA ASN A 58 -20.62 -3.66 -6.55
C ASN A 58 -19.87 -3.23 -5.28
N PRO A 59 -18.55 -3.03 -5.34
CA PRO A 59 -17.78 -2.49 -4.22
C PRO A 59 -18.28 -1.09 -3.84
N THR A 60 -18.40 -0.84 -2.55
CA THR A 60 -18.82 0.48 -2.02
C THR A 60 -17.67 1.48 -2.04
N TYR A 61 -16.44 1.00 -1.92
CA TYR A 61 -15.26 1.84 -1.74
C TYR A 61 -14.36 1.83 -2.98
N ILE A 62 -13.86 3.01 -3.31
CA ILE A 62 -12.97 3.22 -4.46
C ILE A 62 -11.54 2.81 -4.10
N SER A 63 -10.92 2.09 -5.03
CA SER A 63 -9.48 1.84 -5.02
C SER A 63 -8.86 2.14 -6.38
N LEU A 64 -7.61 2.64 -6.38
CA LEU A 64 -6.88 3.03 -7.57
C LEU A 64 -5.59 2.22 -7.66
N GLY A 65 -5.47 1.40 -8.70
CA GLY A 65 -4.22 0.74 -9.08
C GLY A 65 -3.43 1.63 -10.05
N ILE A 66 -2.13 1.83 -9.80
CA ILE A 66 -1.27 2.66 -10.66
C ILE A 66 -0.09 1.82 -11.18
N PRO A 67 -0.30 0.87 -12.09
CA PRO A 67 0.78 0.08 -12.69
C PRO A 67 1.58 0.88 -13.72
N THR A 68 2.73 0.33 -14.13
CA THR A 68 3.61 0.90 -15.14
C THR A 68 3.69 0.00 -16.36
N TRP A 69 3.79 0.57 -17.55
CA TRP A 69 4.10 -0.13 -18.78
C TRP A 69 5.56 -0.58 -18.79
N LEU A 70 5.83 -1.73 -19.40
CA LEU A 70 7.18 -2.22 -19.71
C LEU A 70 8.15 -2.26 -18.50
N TYR A 71 7.61 -2.47 -17.30
CA TYR A 71 8.39 -2.52 -16.07
C TYR A 71 8.32 -3.91 -15.45
N GLY A 72 9.20 -4.79 -15.90
CA GLY A 72 9.20 -6.20 -15.51
C GLY A 72 8.06 -7.00 -16.14
N HIS A 73 7.20 -7.58 -15.30
CA HIS A 73 5.97 -8.24 -15.72
C HIS A 73 4.77 -7.32 -15.42
N GLU A 74 3.73 -7.45 -16.21
CA GLU A 74 2.55 -6.60 -16.13
C GLU A 74 1.29 -7.43 -15.84
N PRO A 75 1.12 -7.99 -14.61
CA PRO A 75 -0.09 -8.70 -14.26
C PRO A 75 -1.29 -7.75 -14.27
N ALA A 76 -2.49 -8.32 -14.44
CA ALA A 76 -3.72 -7.57 -14.23
C ALA A 76 -3.80 -7.05 -12.79
N THR A 77 -4.63 -6.03 -12.57
CA THR A 77 -4.94 -5.48 -11.23
C THR A 77 -6.40 -5.78 -10.92
N PRO A 78 -6.74 -7.05 -10.59
CA PRO A 78 -8.11 -7.39 -10.22
C PRO A 78 -8.49 -6.63 -8.96
N PHE A 79 -9.78 -6.44 -8.74
CA PHE A 79 -10.36 -5.69 -7.61
C PHE A 79 -10.08 -4.17 -7.59
N ALA A 80 -9.15 -3.64 -8.37
CA ALA A 80 -9.03 -2.20 -8.51
C ALA A 80 -10.26 -1.63 -9.23
N THR A 81 -10.99 -0.72 -8.59
CA THR A 81 -12.16 -0.08 -9.20
C THR A 81 -11.75 0.91 -10.30
N HIS A 82 -10.55 1.46 -10.20
CA HIS A 82 -9.94 2.35 -11.19
C HIS A 82 -8.48 1.97 -11.42
N ILE A 83 -8.01 2.13 -12.65
CA ILE A 83 -6.63 1.86 -13.03
C ILE A 83 -6.11 3.05 -13.83
N ALA A 84 -4.97 3.61 -13.40
CA ALA A 84 -4.22 4.62 -14.12
C ALA A 84 -2.82 4.09 -14.44
N LYS A 85 -2.55 3.75 -15.70
CA LYS A 85 -1.29 3.12 -16.10
C LYS A 85 -0.31 4.15 -16.68
N TYR A 86 0.90 4.20 -16.12
CA TYR A 86 1.97 5.14 -16.52
C TYR A 86 2.98 4.47 -17.44
N PHE A 87 3.66 5.26 -18.28
CA PHE A 87 4.76 4.77 -19.11
C PHE A 87 6.08 4.75 -18.34
N ASP A 88 6.36 5.80 -17.56
CA ASP A 88 7.59 5.96 -16.79
C ASP A 88 7.39 5.62 -15.31
N ASN A 89 8.19 4.69 -14.79
CA ASN A 89 8.10 4.28 -13.39
C ASN A 89 8.45 5.41 -12.42
N SER A 90 9.43 6.26 -12.75
CA SER A 90 9.80 7.38 -11.90
C SER A 90 8.65 8.38 -11.70
N ILE A 91 7.91 8.66 -12.77
CA ILE A 91 6.72 9.53 -12.72
C ILE A 91 5.59 8.86 -11.93
N ARG A 92 5.43 7.54 -12.11
CA ARG A 92 4.43 6.77 -11.36
C ARG A 92 4.71 6.77 -9.86
N GLU A 93 5.97 6.55 -9.45
CA GLU A 93 6.38 6.58 -8.04
C GLU A 93 6.11 7.96 -7.42
N ASP A 94 6.52 9.03 -8.08
CA ASP A 94 6.25 10.39 -7.62
C ASP A 94 4.76 10.68 -7.51
N SER A 95 3.98 10.27 -8.52
CA SER A 95 2.54 10.52 -8.57
C SER A 95 1.79 9.78 -7.45
N ILE A 96 2.13 8.51 -7.16
CA ILE A 96 1.43 7.73 -6.13
C ILE A 96 1.64 8.34 -4.74
N LEU A 97 2.87 8.77 -4.43
CA LEU A 97 3.19 9.44 -3.17
C LEU A 97 2.50 10.81 -3.04
N THR A 98 2.43 11.56 -4.14
CA THR A 98 1.76 12.87 -4.17
C THR A 98 0.27 12.79 -3.85
N ILE A 99 -0.42 11.70 -4.25
CA ILE A 99 -1.85 11.52 -4.00
C ILE A 99 -2.17 10.73 -2.72
N ALA A 100 -1.19 10.03 -2.13
CA ALA A 100 -1.35 9.24 -0.91
C ALA A 100 -1.37 10.09 0.37
N LYS A 101 -2.19 11.12 0.41
CA LYS A 101 -2.21 12.17 1.46
C LYS A 101 -2.67 11.71 2.85
N GLY A 102 -3.13 10.49 3.01
CA GLY A 102 -3.59 9.94 4.29
C GLY A 102 -2.52 9.19 5.07
N GLY A 103 -1.37 8.97 4.45
CA GLY A 103 -0.27 8.16 4.98
C GLY A 103 0.03 6.95 4.09
N ILE A 104 1.19 6.36 4.31
CA ILE A 104 1.69 5.22 3.52
C ILE A 104 1.97 4.05 4.43
N ILE A 105 1.46 2.87 4.06
CA ILE A 105 1.72 1.61 4.74
C ILE A 105 2.74 0.84 3.89
N TYR A 106 3.92 0.63 4.44
CA TYR A 106 4.99 -0.15 3.83
C TYR A 106 4.89 -1.60 4.28
N ALA A 107 4.34 -2.48 3.45
CA ALA A 107 4.44 -3.93 3.62
C ALA A 107 5.83 -4.41 3.19
N PRO A 108 6.28 -5.61 3.60
CA PRO A 108 7.53 -6.21 3.15
C PRO A 108 7.67 -6.13 1.62
N GLY A 109 8.76 -5.51 1.16
CA GLY A 109 8.98 -5.20 -0.26
C GLY A 109 10.45 -5.00 -0.59
N SER A 110 10.78 -4.76 -1.84
CA SER A 110 12.16 -4.68 -2.32
C SER A 110 12.50 -3.28 -2.88
N ALA A 111 13.20 -3.21 -3.99
CA ALA A 111 13.80 -1.99 -4.54
C ALA A 111 12.80 -0.83 -4.74
N GLY A 112 11.61 -1.09 -5.29
CA GLY A 112 10.58 -0.05 -5.45
C GLY A 112 10.12 0.52 -4.12
N THR A 113 9.89 -0.36 -3.12
CA THR A 113 9.49 0.09 -1.78
C THR A 113 10.58 0.92 -1.10
N MET A 114 11.87 0.58 -1.31
CA MET A 114 12.97 1.43 -0.82
C MET A 114 12.93 2.82 -1.45
N GLN A 115 12.71 2.91 -2.76
CA GLN A 115 12.56 4.19 -3.45
C GLN A 115 11.41 5.00 -2.84
N GLU A 116 10.24 4.40 -2.66
CA GLU A 116 9.06 5.04 -2.06
C GLU A 116 9.32 5.54 -0.64
N ILE A 117 10.00 4.75 0.21
CA ILE A 117 10.35 5.14 1.57
C ILE A 117 11.23 6.41 1.59
N PHE A 118 12.31 6.42 0.82
CA PHE A 118 13.22 7.57 0.81
C PHE A 118 12.60 8.80 0.14
N GLN A 119 11.78 8.62 -0.87
CA GLN A 119 11.09 9.72 -1.55
C GLN A 119 10.05 10.36 -0.62
N GLU A 120 9.23 9.58 0.07
CA GLU A 120 8.28 10.09 1.06
C GLU A 120 9.00 10.77 2.24
N ALA A 121 10.11 10.17 2.71
CA ALA A 121 10.92 10.79 3.75
C ALA A 121 11.44 12.17 3.35
N VAL A 122 11.82 12.38 2.09
CA VAL A 122 12.23 13.68 1.56
C VAL A 122 11.05 14.64 1.49
N GLN A 123 9.88 14.20 1.04
CA GLN A 123 8.67 15.01 0.97
C GLN A 123 8.23 15.46 2.37
N ASN A 124 8.27 14.58 3.36
CA ASN A 124 7.99 14.89 4.77
C ASN A 124 9.03 15.82 5.36
N HIS A 125 10.32 15.58 5.10
CA HIS A 125 11.42 16.42 5.60
C HIS A 125 11.24 17.88 5.23
N TYR A 126 10.91 18.15 3.97
CA TYR A 126 10.72 19.52 3.45
C TYR A 126 9.29 20.03 3.60
N LEU A 127 8.37 19.22 4.12
CA LEU A 127 6.93 19.53 4.15
C LEU A 127 6.41 19.96 2.78
N SER A 128 6.76 19.20 1.74
CA SER A 128 6.48 19.56 0.33
C SER A 128 5.00 19.82 0.05
N PHE A 129 4.11 19.22 0.85
CA PHE A 129 2.67 19.42 0.78
C PHE A 129 2.09 20.27 1.92
N GLY A 130 2.95 20.98 2.68
CA GLY A 130 2.57 21.78 3.83
C GLY A 130 2.38 20.99 5.13
N TYR A 131 2.55 19.67 5.10
CA TYR A 131 2.47 18.77 6.26
C TYR A 131 3.32 17.51 6.02
N ALA A 132 3.61 16.78 7.09
CA ALA A 132 4.16 15.43 7.01
C ALA A 132 3.03 14.40 7.11
N SER A 133 3.10 13.31 6.35
CA SER A 133 2.16 12.20 6.41
C SER A 133 2.72 10.99 7.17
N PRO A 134 1.88 10.12 7.76
CA PRO A 134 2.33 8.91 8.42
C PRO A 134 3.08 7.96 7.48
N MET A 135 4.21 7.45 7.96
CA MET A 135 5.03 6.42 7.35
C MET A 135 4.96 5.17 8.23
N ILE A 136 4.09 4.24 7.92
CA ILE A 136 3.78 3.09 8.77
C ILE A 136 4.43 1.84 8.20
N PHE A 137 5.36 1.25 8.95
CA PHE A 137 6.09 0.05 8.56
C PHE A 137 5.39 -1.18 9.17
N MET A 138 4.78 -1.99 8.33
CA MET A 138 4.13 -3.24 8.70
C MET A 138 5.12 -4.41 8.56
N GLY A 139 5.37 -5.15 9.64
CA GLY A 139 6.35 -6.24 9.69
C GLY A 139 7.62 -5.84 10.42
N LYS A 140 7.61 -5.87 11.76
CA LYS A 140 8.74 -5.43 12.60
C LYS A 140 10.04 -6.12 12.24
N ASP A 141 10.06 -7.45 12.23
CA ASP A 141 11.27 -8.22 11.97
C ASP A 141 11.84 -7.93 10.58
N TYR A 142 10.96 -7.79 9.58
CA TYR A 142 11.38 -7.47 8.22
C TYR A 142 12.12 -6.14 8.16
N TRP A 143 11.51 -5.08 8.71
CA TRP A 143 12.04 -3.72 8.60
C TRP A 143 13.15 -3.39 9.59
N THR A 144 13.41 -4.25 10.58
CA THR A 144 14.50 -4.05 11.55
C THR A 144 15.66 -5.03 11.39
N GLU A 145 15.43 -6.24 10.86
CA GLU A 145 16.44 -7.30 10.79
C GLU A 145 16.76 -7.71 9.33
N GLU A 146 15.73 -8.06 8.55
CA GLU A 146 15.97 -8.55 7.18
C GLU A 146 16.32 -7.39 6.23
N MET A 147 15.58 -6.31 6.29
CA MET A 147 15.78 -5.09 5.53
C MET A 147 15.75 -3.88 6.48
N PRO A 148 16.84 -3.60 7.20
CA PRO A 148 16.84 -2.72 8.38
C PRO A 148 16.74 -1.24 8.04
N VAL A 149 15.86 -0.86 7.11
CA VAL A 149 15.66 0.52 6.68
C VAL A 149 15.01 1.36 7.78
N TYR A 150 14.15 0.77 8.62
CA TYR A 150 13.54 1.51 9.72
C TYR A 150 14.60 2.01 10.70
N ARG A 151 15.54 1.15 11.10
CA ARG A 151 16.67 1.53 11.96
C ARG A 151 17.57 2.60 11.31
N LEU A 152 17.79 2.50 9.99
CA LEU A 152 18.54 3.51 9.25
C LEU A 152 17.82 4.87 9.32
N MET A 153 16.52 4.89 9.10
CA MET A 153 15.72 6.13 9.16
C MET A 153 15.74 6.74 10.55
N GLU A 154 15.56 5.93 11.62
CA GLU A 154 15.70 6.40 13.01
C GLU A 154 17.07 7.01 13.25
N HIS A 155 18.14 6.37 12.79
CA HIS A 155 19.50 6.90 12.91
C HIS A 155 19.67 8.25 12.19
N LEU A 156 19.13 8.37 10.97
CA LEU A 156 19.19 9.62 10.20
C LEU A 156 18.41 10.76 10.88
N VAL A 157 17.27 10.45 11.48
CA VAL A 157 16.49 11.40 12.28
C VAL A 157 17.30 11.82 13.54
N ALA A 158 17.86 10.87 14.27
CA ALA A 158 18.67 11.13 15.46
C ALA A 158 19.92 11.98 15.14
N LYS A 159 20.49 11.85 13.95
CA LYS A 159 21.59 12.68 13.44
C LYS A 159 21.16 14.03 12.86
N GLY A 160 19.87 14.35 12.90
CA GLY A 160 19.33 15.59 12.33
C GLY A 160 19.39 15.68 10.80
N LYS A 161 19.58 14.54 10.11
CA LYS A 161 19.61 14.48 8.64
C LYS A 161 18.21 14.51 8.04
N TYR A 162 17.23 13.97 8.75
CA TYR A 162 15.81 14.08 8.43
C TYR A 162 15.04 14.75 9.57
N LYS A 163 13.97 15.45 9.23
CA LYS A 163 13.03 16.08 10.15
C LYS A 163 11.61 15.71 9.74
N ASN A 164 10.66 15.95 10.62
CA ASN A 164 9.21 15.81 10.33
C ASN A 164 8.80 14.40 9.88
N LEU A 165 9.56 13.36 10.19
CA LEU A 165 9.16 11.99 9.85
C LEU A 165 8.18 11.45 10.90
N LEU A 166 6.95 11.19 10.51
CA LEU A 166 5.92 10.56 11.33
C LEU A 166 5.98 9.04 11.14
N MET A 167 7.05 8.42 11.65
CA MET A 167 7.30 6.99 11.48
C MET A 167 6.71 6.18 12.62
N SER A 168 6.11 5.04 12.29
CA SER A 168 5.73 3.99 13.21
C SER A 168 6.02 2.61 12.61
N ILE A 169 6.21 1.61 13.47
CA ILE A 169 6.42 0.22 13.07
C ILE A 169 5.54 -0.69 13.92
N THR A 170 4.79 -1.57 13.29
CA THR A 170 3.84 -2.44 13.98
C THR A 170 3.55 -3.72 13.17
N ASP A 171 3.09 -4.76 13.87
CA ASP A 171 2.51 -5.96 13.28
C ASP A 171 0.97 -5.99 13.46
N SER A 172 0.40 -4.98 14.13
CA SER A 172 -1.04 -4.86 14.41
C SER A 172 -1.74 -4.04 13.33
N THR A 173 -2.78 -4.59 12.75
CA THR A 173 -3.67 -3.87 11.81
C THR A 173 -4.46 -2.79 12.52
N GLU A 174 -4.80 -3.00 13.79
CA GLU A 174 -5.51 -2.04 14.64
C GLU A 174 -4.68 -0.77 14.83
N ASP A 175 -3.38 -0.91 15.17
CA ASP A 175 -2.46 0.23 15.33
C ASP A 175 -2.33 1.04 14.04
N ILE A 176 -2.30 0.35 12.88
CA ILE A 176 -2.24 1.00 11.56
C ILE A 176 -3.49 1.87 11.35
N VAL A 177 -4.67 1.30 11.58
CA VAL A 177 -5.94 1.99 11.41
C VAL A 177 -6.03 3.19 12.36
N GLU A 178 -5.67 3.01 13.64
CA GLU A 178 -5.67 4.08 14.63
C GLU A 178 -4.75 5.23 14.23
N THR A 179 -3.52 4.93 13.82
CA THR A 179 -2.55 5.94 13.34
C THR A 179 -3.11 6.77 12.20
N ILE A 180 -3.77 6.12 11.22
CA ILE A 180 -4.35 6.82 10.06
C ILE A 180 -5.55 7.68 10.48
N LEU A 181 -6.42 7.16 11.36
CA LEU A 181 -7.59 7.90 11.83
C LEU A 181 -7.22 9.11 12.67
N GLU A 182 -6.25 8.98 13.58
CA GLU A 182 -5.74 10.10 14.36
C GLU A 182 -5.11 11.20 13.49
N PHE A 183 -4.33 10.80 12.49
CA PHE A 183 -3.75 11.76 11.56
C PHE A 183 -4.83 12.52 10.78
N ARG A 184 -5.86 11.82 10.33
CA ARG A 184 -6.97 12.41 9.59
C ARG A 184 -7.75 13.40 10.44
N SER A 185 -8.01 13.11 11.72
CA SER A 185 -8.72 14.01 12.64
C SER A 185 -7.96 15.33 12.83
N LYS A 186 -6.65 15.27 13.08
CA LYS A 186 -5.79 16.43 13.26
C LYS A 186 -5.68 17.34 12.01
N LYS A 187 -5.95 16.80 10.82
CA LYS A 187 -5.88 17.54 9.56
C LYS A 187 -7.20 18.25 9.22
N THR A 188 -8.27 17.93 9.90
CA THR A 188 -9.61 18.49 9.66
C THR A 188 -9.91 19.67 10.59
N GLU A 189 -9.08 19.88 11.62
CA GLU A 189 -9.05 21.06 12.50
C GLU A 189 -8.15 22.17 11.88
#